data_de66b7a176267b30461a48e1b01b4541
#
_entry.id   de66b7a176267b30461a48e1b01b4541
#
_cell.length_a   1.000
_cell.length_b   1.000
_cell.length_c   1.000
_cell.angle_alpha   90.00
_cell.angle_beta   90.00
_cell.angle_gamma   90.00
#
_symmetry.space_group_name_H-M   'P 1'
#
loop_
_entity.id
_entity.type
_entity.pdbx_description
1 polymer ?
#
loop_
_entity_poly.entity_id
_entity_poly.type
_entity_poly.pdbx_seq_one_letter_code
_entity_poly.pdbx_strand_id
1 'polypeptide(L)'
;AQERGLEHEEMHSKVEYVVAHGISSSVENKKVIIGSYHFVFEDEKTAIPEDKKAVLESLPQEYSHLYMAIEGKLSAVICVEDPLREEAADVIRTLKAAGISKVVMMTGDNEHTAKAIARKVGVDEYYAEVLPADKAGFVEREKAAGRKVIMTGDGINDSPALSASDAGIAISDGAELAREIADITISADDLYQIVILKQISDQLMKRIRKNYRSIVGINSTLIGLGVLGI
;
A
#
# COMPACT_ATOMS: atom_id res chain seq x y z
N ALA A 1 7.45 17.97 19.38
CA ALA A 1 7.94 19.27 19.86
C ALA A 1 7.46 19.53 21.30
N GLN A 2 6.17 19.44 21.58
CA GLN A 2 5.60 19.67 22.93
C GLN A 2 6.16 18.72 24.00
N GLU A 3 6.36 17.47 23.73
CA GLU A 3 6.94 16.49 24.68
C GLU A 3 8.39 16.77 25.04
N ARG A 4 9.11 17.53 24.21
CA ARG A 4 10.51 17.93 24.45
C ARG A 4 10.67 19.37 24.89
N GLY A 5 9.56 20.08 25.23
CA GLY A 5 9.58 21.46 25.69
C GLY A 5 10.09 22.48 24.65
N LEU A 6 9.95 22.15 23.36
CA LEU A 6 10.32 23.04 22.28
C LEU A 6 9.12 23.95 21.98
N GLU A 7 9.20 25.18 22.42
CA GLU A 7 8.28 26.26 22.02
C GLU A 7 8.85 26.95 20.78
N HIS A 8 8.00 27.27 19.82
CA HIS A 8 8.37 28.04 18.64
C HIS A 8 7.26 29.05 18.31
N GLU A 9 7.65 30.20 17.83
CA GLU A 9 6.74 31.17 17.21
C GLU A 9 6.46 30.69 15.78
N GLU A 10 5.20 30.63 15.40
CA GLU A 10 4.81 30.28 14.03
C GLU A 10 5.24 31.41 13.08
N MET A 11 6.25 31.15 12.26
CA MET A 11 6.64 32.03 11.17
C MET A 11 5.85 31.67 9.93
N HIS A 12 4.81 32.43 9.64
CA HIS A 12 4.00 32.25 8.42
C HIS A 12 4.81 32.71 7.20
N SER A 13 5.41 31.76 6.49
CA SER A 13 6.00 31.97 5.18
C SER A 13 5.14 31.29 4.10
N LYS A 14 5.17 31.84 2.89
CA LYS A 14 4.51 31.21 1.76
C LYS A 14 5.14 29.86 1.48
N VAL A 15 4.39 28.77 1.62
CA VAL A 15 4.83 27.41 1.32
C VAL A 15 4.43 27.09 -0.12
N GLU A 16 5.39 26.69 -0.92
CA GLU A 16 5.18 26.18 -2.28
C GLU A 16 5.29 24.65 -2.25
N TYR A 17 4.21 24.00 -2.65
CA TYR A 17 4.18 22.55 -2.76
C TYR A 17 4.70 22.13 -4.14
N VAL A 18 5.75 21.32 -4.16
CA VAL A 18 6.21 20.64 -5.37
C VAL A 18 5.58 19.24 -5.37
N VAL A 19 4.57 19.07 -6.23
CA VAL A 19 3.74 17.85 -6.25
C VAL A 19 4.60 16.60 -6.37
N ALA A 20 4.39 15.63 -5.47
CA ALA A 20 5.08 14.35 -5.36
C ALA A 20 6.57 14.41 -4.97
N HIS A 21 7.18 15.59 -4.74
CA HIS A 21 8.62 15.70 -4.50
C HIS A 21 8.97 16.32 -3.14
N GLY A 22 8.23 17.35 -2.70
CA GLY A 22 8.52 18.02 -1.44
C GLY A 22 7.89 19.40 -1.33
N ILE A 23 8.42 20.19 -0.40
CA ILE A 23 7.99 21.57 -0.14
C ILE A 23 9.17 22.52 -0.19
N SER A 24 8.94 23.72 -0.71
CA SER A 24 9.88 24.84 -0.69
C SER A 24 9.24 26.02 0.04
N SER A 25 10.00 26.67 0.88
CA SER A 25 9.55 27.84 1.65
C SER A 25 10.69 28.82 1.90
N SER A 26 10.36 30.02 2.34
CA SER A 26 11.33 30.98 2.81
C SER A 26 11.08 31.30 4.27
N VAL A 27 12.06 31.03 5.13
CA VAL A 27 12.04 31.32 6.56
C VAL A 27 13.16 32.28 6.88
N GLU A 28 12.88 33.42 7.50
CA GLU A 28 13.87 34.47 7.77
C GLU A 28 14.70 34.89 6.54
N ASN A 29 14.05 35.00 5.37
CA ASN A 29 14.68 35.30 4.08
C ASN A 29 15.68 34.22 3.61
N LYS A 30 15.68 33.01 4.19
CA LYS A 30 16.49 31.89 3.73
C LYS A 30 15.60 30.88 3.03
N LYS A 31 16.04 30.39 1.85
CA LYS A 31 15.34 29.32 1.17
C LYS A 31 15.47 28.02 1.94
N VAL A 32 14.34 27.43 2.33
CA VAL A 32 14.27 26.12 3.03
C VAL A 32 13.50 25.17 2.13
N ILE A 33 14.08 24.01 1.88
CA ILE A 33 13.43 22.92 1.14
C ILE A 33 13.41 21.66 1.99
N ILE A 34 12.31 20.90 1.90
CA ILE A 34 12.17 19.60 2.54
C ILE A 34 11.54 18.64 1.54
N GLY A 35 12.12 17.48 1.34
CA GLY A 35 11.57 16.51 0.41
C GLY A 35 12.38 15.24 0.25
N SER A 36 12.11 14.51 -0.82
CA SER A 36 12.78 13.27 -1.19
C SER A 36 14.25 13.50 -1.56
N TYR A 37 15.03 12.42 -1.65
CA TYR A 37 16.43 12.47 -2.12
C TYR A 37 16.51 13.11 -3.51
N HIS A 38 15.68 12.65 -4.45
CA HIS A 38 15.63 13.18 -5.81
C HIS A 38 15.41 14.70 -5.82
N PHE A 39 14.36 15.17 -5.12
CA PHE A 39 14.05 16.60 -5.07
C PHE A 39 15.19 17.44 -4.50
N VAL A 40 15.75 17.03 -3.36
CA VAL A 40 16.74 17.84 -2.64
C VAL A 40 18.12 17.83 -3.33
N PHE A 41 18.55 16.66 -3.83
CA PHE A 41 19.92 16.52 -4.37
C PHE A 41 20.01 16.54 -5.89
N GLU A 42 18.98 16.06 -6.61
CA GLU A 42 19.01 16.02 -8.08
C GLU A 42 18.35 17.24 -8.70
N ASP A 43 17.17 17.67 -8.23
CA ASP A 43 16.47 18.83 -8.76
C ASP A 43 17.08 20.14 -8.21
N GLU A 44 17.16 20.27 -6.89
CA GLU A 44 17.61 21.48 -6.20
C GLU A 44 19.14 21.54 -6.01
N LYS A 45 19.87 20.49 -6.40
CA LYS A 45 21.34 20.39 -6.41
C LYS A 45 21.98 20.78 -5.08
N THR A 46 21.37 20.37 -3.98
CA THR A 46 21.86 20.64 -2.61
C THR A 46 23.23 20.02 -2.38
N ALA A 47 24.13 20.78 -1.80
CA ALA A 47 25.45 20.29 -1.41
C ALA A 47 25.40 19.52 -0.09
N ILE A 48 26.08 18.38 -0.05
CA ILE A 48 26.29 17.60 1.18
C ILE A 48 27.63 18.07 1.77
N PRO A 49 27.65 18.64 2.98
CA PRO A 49 28.91 18.96 3.65
C PRO A 49 29.76 17.71 3.86
N GLU A 50 31.08 17.81 3.62
CA GLU A 50 32.00 16.66 3.69
C GLU A 50 31.99 15.96 5.07
N ASP A 51 31.88 16.73 6.14
CA ASP A 51 31.80 16.23 7.51
C ASP A 51 30.50 15.47 7.82
N LYS A 52 29.49 15.57 6.96
CA LYS A 52 28.17 14.93 7.12
C LYS A 52 27.95 13.69 6.24
N LYS A 53 28.83 13.45 5.27
CA LYS A 53 28.69 12.29 4.35
C LYS A 53 28.66 10.97 5.12
N ALA A 54 29.60 10.75 6.04
CA ALA A 54 29.66 9.52 6.81
C ALA A 54 28.41 9.31 7.70
N VAL A 55 27.82 10.39 8.23
CA VAL A 55 26.58 10.31 9.00
C VAL A 55 25.42 9.94 8.10
N LEU A 56 25.33 10.55 6.91
CA LEU A 56 24.29 10.25 5.93
C LEU A 56 24.31 8.78 5.48
N GLU A 57 25.52 8.23 5.24
CA GLU A 57 25.70 6.84 4.84
C GLU A 57 25.40 5.85 5.97
N SER A 58 25.47 6.29 7.23
CA SER A 58 25.16 5.47 8.40
C SER A 58 23.69 5.45 8.81
N LEU A 59 22.83 6.21 8.12
CA LEU A 59 21.39 6.25 8.43
C LEU A 59 20.76 4.87 8.19
N PRO A 60 19.79 4.46 9.04
CA PRO A 60 19.07 3.22 8.87
C PRO A 60 18.34 3.21 7.53
N GLN A 61 18.65 2.25 6.67
CA GLN A 61 18.10 2.17 5.32
C GLN A 61 16.63 1.66 5.27
N GLU A 62 16.15 1.11 6.37
CA GLU A 62 14.77 0.70 6.56
C GLU A 62 13.80 1.87 6.79
N TYR A 63 14.32 3.08 7.09
CA TYR A 63 13.50 4.26 7.34
C TYR A 63 13.31 5.08 6.06
N SER A 64 12.15 5.69 5.93
CA SER A 64 11.95 6.73 4.93
C SER A 64 12.68 8.01 5.34
N HIS A 65 13.43 8.59 4.42
CA HIS A 65 14.22 9.79 4.72
C HIS A 65 13.63 11.02 4.04
N LEU A 66 13.37 12.07 4.83
CA LEU A 66 13.10 13.40 4.33
C LEU A 66 14.32 14.27 4.58
N TYR A 67 14.81 14.88 3.53
CA TYR A 67 15.98 15.73 3.56
C TYR A 67 15.59 17.20 3.67
N MET A 68 16.18 17.92 4.59
CA MET A 68 15.98 19.36 4.73
C MET A 68 17.27 20.11 4.37
N ALA A 69 17.15 21.04 3.45
CA ALA A 69 18.25 21.93 3.11
C ALA A 69 17.90 23.40 3.31
N ILE A 70 18.88 24.17 3.75
CA ILE A 70 18.79 25.60 3.95
C ILE A 70 19.89 26.24 3.09
N GLU A 71 19.49 27.21 2.23
CA GLU A 71 20.41 27.91 1.34
C GLU A 71 21.30 26.94 0.53
N GLY A 72 20.69 25.85 0.01
CA GLY A 72 21.37 24.87 -0.83
C GLY A 72 22.36 23.96 -0.10
N LYS A 73 22.33 23.90 1.24
CA LYS A 73 23.16 23.00 2.04
C LYS A 73 22.30 22.07 2.88
N LEU A 74 22.61 20.78 2.88
CA LEU A 74 21.95 19.80 3.73
C LEU A 74 22.12 20.18 5.20
N SER A 75 21.00 20.40 5.88
CA SER A 75 20.95 20.85 7.27
C SER A 75 20.44 19.79 8.23
N ALA A 76 19.48 18.98 7.80
CA ALA A 76 18.94 17.87 8.59
C ALA A 76 18.43 16.74 7.70
N VAL A 77 18.35 15.54 8.29
CA VAL A 77 17.61 14.41 7.74
C VAL A 77 16.62 13.97 8.80
N ILE A 78 15.37 13.86 8.39
CA ILE A 78 14.28 13.36 9.22
C ILE A 78 14.09 11.91 8.83
N CYS A 79 14.40 10.98 9.72
CA CYS A 79 14.15 9.58 9.53
C CYS A 79 12.73 9.28 10.02
N VAL A 80 11.87 8.83 9.11
CA VAL A 80 10.50 8.43 9.43
C VAL A 80 10.47 6.91 9.49
N GLU A 81 10.24 6.40 10.68
CA GLU A 81 9.97 4.98 10.88
C GLU A 81 8.47 4.75 10.65
N ASP A 82 8.16 3.95 9.64
CA ASP A 82 6.82 3.40 9.47
C ASP A 82 6.88 1.92 9.87
N PRO A 83 6.51 1.61 11.13
CA PRO A 83 6.67 0.27 11.65
C PRO A 83 5.78 -0.70 10.89
N LEU A 84 6.40 -1.75 10.36
CA LEU A 84 5.67 -2.83 9.75
C LEU A 84 4.75 -3.47 10.80
N ARG A 85 3.51 -3.73 10.43
CA ARG A 85 2.56 -4.44 11.30
C ARG A 85 3.11 -5.84 11.61
N GLU A 86 3.10 -6.21 12.88
CA GLU A 86 3.67 -7.48 13.36
C GLU A 86 3.04 -8.69 12.68
N GLU A 87 1.72 -8.61 12.40
CA GLU A 87 0.96 -9.68 11.78
C GLU A 87 1.15 -9.79 10.25
N ALA A 88 1.73 -8.79 9.57
CA ALA A 88 1.76 -8.72 8.11
C ALA A 88 2.34 -9.98 7.44
N ALA A 89 3.48 -10.46 7.94
CA ALA A 89 4.13 -11.66 7.39
C ALA A 89 3.27 -12.92 7.58
N ASP A 90 2.62 -13.05 8.74
CA ASP A 90 1.75 -14.20 9.03
C ASP A 90 0.48 -14.19 8.18
N VAL A 91 -0.12 -13.03 8.00
CA VAL A 91 -1.29 -12.82 7.12
C VAL A 91 -0.95 -13.23 5.69
N ILE A 92 0.17 -12.76 5.13
CA ILE A 92 0.60 -13.12 3.77
C ILE A 92 0.82 -14.63 3.64
N ARG A 93 1.51 -15.25 4.60
CA ARG A 93 1.72 -16.71 4.63
C ARG A 93 0.39 -17.46 4.66
N THR A 94 -0.55 -17.02 5.48
CA THR A 94 -1.86 -17.66 5.63
C THR A 94 -2.72 -17.49 4.39
N LEU A 95 -2.70 -16.33 3.72
CA LEU A 95 -3.38 -16.10 2.44
C LEU A 95 -2.84 -17.03 1.34
N LYS A 96 -1.51 -17.20 1.26
CA LYS A 96 -0.89 -18.16 0.33
C LYS A 96 -1.34 -19.59 0.62
N ALA A 97 -1.35 -19.99 1.89
CA ALA A 97 -1.86 -21.30 2.30
C ALA A 97 -3.36 -21.49 1.98
N ALA A 98 -4.15 -20.42 1.99
CA ALA A 98 -5.56 -20.40 1.61
C ALA A 98 -5.79 -20.35 0.08
N GLY A 99 -4.73 -20.46 -0.74
CA GLY A 99 -4.82 -20.60 -2.19
C GLY A 99 -4.65 -19.30 -2.98
N ILE A 100 -4.17 -18.22 -2.37
CA ILE A 100 -3.68 -17.04 -3.11
C ILE A 100 -2.35 -17.44 -3.76
N SER A 101 -2.34 -17.47 -5.08
CA SER A 101 -1.21 -17.99 -5.86
C SER A 101 -0.02 -17.03 -5.92
N LYS A 102 -0.27 -15.73 -5.78
CA LYS A 102 0.75 -14.67 -5.90
C LYS A 102 0.34 -13.46 -5.07
N VAL A 103 1.25 -12.96 -4.27
CA VAL A 103 1.08 -11.71 -3.50
C VAL A 103 2.11 -10.71 -3.99
N VAL A 104 1.63 -9.52 -4.37
CA VAL A 104 2.45 -8.43 -4.91
C VAL A 104 2.32 -7.22 -4.02
N MET A 105 3.43 -6.56 -3.72
CA MET A 105 3.46 -5.29 -3.02
C MET A 105 3.77 -4.16 -4.02
N MET A 106 2.98 -3.10 -3.97
CA MET A 106 3.21 -1.87 -4.73
C MET A 106 3.29 -0.70 -3.77
N THR A 107 4.39 0.01 -3.78
CA THR A 107 4.63 1.14 -2.88
C THR A 107 5.21 2.34 -3.61
N GLY A 108 4.96 3.54 -3.09
CA GLY A 108 5.63 4.77 -3.52
C GLY A 108 7.02 4.95 -2.90
N ASP A 109 7.43 4.07 -1.97
CA ASP A 109 8.75 4.12 -1.36
C ASP A 109 9.85 3.79 -2.35
N ASN A 110 11.08 4.18 -2.00
CA ASN A 110 12.27 3.87 -2.79
C ASN A 110 12.57 2.36 -2.82
N GLU A 111 13.38 1.94 -3.81
CA GLU A 111 13.75 0.55 -4.05
C GLU A 111 14.34 -0.16 -2.82
N HIS A 112 15.18 0.53 -2.03
CA HIS A 112 15.83 -0.06 -0.85
C HIS A 112 14.83 -0.43 0.23
N THR A 113 13.93 0.51 0.58
CA THR A 113 12.86 0.32 1.56
C THR A 113 11.88 -0.75 1.10
N ALA A 114 11.42 -0.66 -0.14
CA ALA A 114 10.50 -1.62 -0.73
C ALA A 114 11.05 -3.05 -0.68
N LYS A 115 12.31 -3.23 -1.06
CA LYS A 115 13.00 -4.52 -1.04
C LYS A 115 13.14 -5.10 0.38
N ALA A 116 13.49 -4.27 1.35
CA ALA A 116 13.63 -4.68 2.74
C ALA A 116 12.29 -5.15 3.31
N ILE A 117 11.22 -4.39 3.09
CA ILE A 117 9.86 -4.72 3.50
C ILE A 117 9.37 -5.99 2.80
N ALA A 118 9.51 -6.08 1.47
CA ALA A 118 9.07 -7.23 0.69
C ALA A 118 9.67 -8.56 1.20
N ARG A 119 10.97 -8.55 1.53
CA ARG A 119 11.64 -9.71 2.12
C ARG A 119 11.11 -10.05 3.51
N LYS A 120 10.84 -9.04 4.34
CA LYS A 120 10.38 -9.22 5.72
C LYS A 120 8.96 -9.77 5.77
N VAL A 121 8.08 -9.32 4.88
CA VAL A 121 6.68 -9.78 4.82
C VAL A 121 6.49 -11.04 3.98
N GLY A 122 7.42 -11.35 3.08
CA GLY A 122 7.39 -12.57 2.27
C GLY A 122 6.44 -12.52 1.08
N VAL A 123 6.29 -11.37 0.43
CA VAL A 123 5.58 -11.24 -0.85
C VAL A 123 6.38 -11.91 -1.98
N ASP A 124 5.71 -12.23 -3.09
CA ASP A 124 6.34 -12.90 -4.24
C ASP A 124 7.05 -11.91 -5.17
N GLU A 125 6.46 -10.72 -5.32
CA GLU A 125 6.99 -9.62 -6.11
C GLU A 125 6.74 -8.29 -5.41
N TYR A 126 7.55 -7.30 -5.74
CA TYR A 126 7.33 -5.93 -5.30
C TYR A 126 7.68 -4.94 -6.41
N TYR A 127 7.03 -3.79 -6.35
CA TYR A 127 7.29 -2.64 -7.22
C TYR A 127 7.44 -1.41 -6.33
N ALA A 128 8.56 -0.73 -6.47
CA ALA A 128 8.91 0.50 -5.78
C ALA A 128 8.60 1.72 -6.65
N GLU A 129 8.52 2.90 -6.05
CA GLU A 129 8.34 4.19 -6.73
C GLU A 129 7.11 4.23 -7.66
N VAL A 130 6.05 3.46 -7.30
CA VAL A 130 4.84 3.32 -8.12
C VAL A 130 3.90 4.49 -7.87
N LEU A 131 3.53 5.19 -8.92
CA LEU A 131 2.52 6.23 -8.86
C LEU A 131 1.10 5.63 -8.75
N PRO A 132 0.14 6.35 -8.16
CA PRO A 132 -1.25 5.86 -8.03
C PRO A 132 -1.89 5.39 -9.35
N ALA A 133 -1.63 6.10 -10.46
CA ALA A 133 -2.14 5.74 -11.78
C ALA A 133 -1.56 4.42 -12.31
N ASP A 134 -0.29 4.13 -12.01
CA ASP A 134 0.39 2.93 -12.49
C ASP A 134 -0.12 1.67 -11.79
N LYS A 135 -0.59 1.79 -10.54
CA LYS A 135 -1.20 0.68 -9.78
C LYS A 135 -2.43 0.12 -10.50
N ALA A 136 -3.30 0.99 -11.04
CA ALA A 136 -4.46 0.56 -11.82
C ALA A 136 -4.05 -0.17 -13.09
N GLY A 137 -3.07 0.36 -13.83
CA GLY A 137 -2.52 -0.28 -15.02
C GLY A 137 -1.89 -1.65 -14.74
N PHE A 138 -1.30 -1.84 -13.56
CA PHE A 138 -0.81 -3.15 -13.12
C PHE A 138 -1.97 -4.15 -12.94
N VAL A 139 -3.03 -3.74 -12.23
CA VAL A 139 -4.23 -4.56 -12.01
C VAL A 139 -4.85 -4.97 -13.35
N GLU A 140 -5.01 -4.05 -14.29
CA GLU A 140 -5.57 -4.32 -15.61
C GLU A 140 -4.74 -5.34 -16.39
N ARG A 141 -3.40 -5.24 -16.36
CA ARG A 141 -2.49 -6.21 -17.01
C ARG A 141 -2.65 -7.62 -16.42
N GLU A 142 -2.73 -7.73 -15.09
CA GLU A 142 -2.93 -9.01 -14.42
C GLU A 142 -4.29 -9.65 -14.81
N LYS A 143 -5.35 -8.85 -14.89
CA LYS A 143 -6.68 -9.29 -15.34
C LYS A 143 -6.66 -9.70 -16.81
N ALA A 144 -6.02 -8.94 -17.69
CA ALA A 144 -5.87 -9.27 -19.11
C ALA A 144 -5.10 -10.58 -19.33
N ALA A 145 -4.19 -10.93 -18.40
CA ALA A 145 -3.50 -12.22 -18.36
C ALA A 145 -4.37 -13.37 -17.80
N GLY A 146 -5.67 -13.14 -17.56
CA GLY A 146 -6.63 -14.14 -17.08
C GLY A 146 -6.60 -14.41 -15.58
N ARG A 147 -5.89 -13.60 -14.81
CA ARG A 147 -5.83 -13.73 -13.34
C ARG A 147 -6.98 -12.99 -12.67
N LYS A 148 -7.45 -13.52 -11.54
CA LYS A 148 -8.35 -12.81 -10.65
C LYS A 148 -7.55 -12.00 -9.64
N VAL A 149 -7.82 -10.71 -9.56
CA VAL A 149 -7.07 -9.76 -8.76
C VAL A 149 -7.90 -9.25 -7.60
N ILE A 150 -7.36 -9.43 -6.39
CA ILE A 150 -7.82 -8.74 -5.18
C ILE A 150 -6.84 -7.60 -4.93
N MET A 151 -7.33 -6.38 -4.86
CA MET A 151 -6.54 -5.20 -4.51
C MET A 151 -6.86 -4.77 -3.09
N THR A 152 -5.83 -4.50 -2.30
CA THR A 152 -5.99 -3.91 -0.95
C THR A 152 -5.25 -2.58 -0.88
N GLY A 153 -5.84 -1.58 -0.26
CA GLY A 153 -5.25 -0.25 -0.14
C GLY A 153 -5.96 0.62 0.89
N ASP A 154 -5.47 1.84 1.10
CA ASP A 154 -6.05 2.82 2.04
C ASP A 154 -7.33 3.50 1.51
N GLY A 155 -7.63 3.32 0.25
CA GLY A 155 -8.82 3.84 -0.44
C GLY A 155 -8.68 5.25 -1.01
N ILE A 156 -7.73 6.05 -0.59
CA ILE A 156 -7.57 7.44 -1.10
C ILE A 156 -6.69 7.43 -2.35
N ASN A 157 -5.47 6.99 -2.23
CA ASN A 157 -4.50 6.95 -3.33
C ASN A 157 -4.67 5.73 -4.23
N ASP A 158 -5.28 4.68 -3.71
CA ASP A 158 -5.45 3.39 -4.39
C ASP A 158 -6.81 3.24 -5.09
N SER A 159 -7.66 4.27 -5.05
CA SER A 159 -9.01 4.27 -5.63
C SER A 159 -9.10 3.75 -7.06
N PRO A 160 -8.23 4.16 -8.00
CA PRO A 160 -8.28 3.64 -9.36
C PRO A 160 -7.96 2.14 -9.44
N ALA A 161 -7.00 1.66 -8.63
CA ALA A 161 -6.60 0.26 -8.60
C ALA A 161 -7.64 -0.63 -7.91
N LEU A 162 -8.27 -0.13 -6.82
CA LEU A 162 -9.38 -0.81 -6.15
C LEU A 162 -10.55 -1.02 -7.11
N SER A 163 -10.96 0.04 -7.82
CA SER A 163 -12.05 -0.03 -8.81
C SER A 163 -11.73 -0.91 -10.02
N ALA A 164 -10.47 -0.99 -10.44
CA ALA A 164 -10.04 -1.82 -11.57
C ALA A 164 -9.98 -3.31 -11.22
N SER A 165 -9.87 -3.68 -9.95
CA SER A 165 -9.71 -5.06 -9.48
C SER A 165 -10.99 -5.91 -9.64
N ASP A 166 -10.88 -7.23 -9.43
CA ASP A 166 -12.06 -8.11 -9.33
C ASP A 166 -12.72 -8.05 -7.94
N ALA A 167 -11.94 -7.66 -6.93
CA ALA A 167 -12.43 -7.32 -5.60
C ALA A 167 -11.49 -6.29 -4.97
N GLY A 168 -12.00 -5.11 -4.69
CA GLY A 168 -11.31 -4.04 -4.01
C GLY A 168 -11.59 -4.06 -2.51
N ILE A 169 -10.55 -4.11 -1.68
CA ILE A 169 -10.64 -4.10 -0.22
C ILE A 169 -9.97 -2.83 0.31
N ALA A 170 -10.73 -1.92 0.87
CA ALA A 170 -10.18 -0.76 1.56
C ALA A 170 -9.88 -1.09 3.02
N ILE A 171 -8.68 -0.72 3.46
CA ILE A 171 -8.23 -0.84 4.85
C ILE A 171 -8.25 0.58 5.43
N SER A 172 -9.29 0.90 6.20
CA SER A 172 -9.47 2.28 6.66
C SER A 172 -10.30 2.37 7.94
N ASP A 173 -9.89 3.25 8.85
CA ASP A 173 -10.59 3.55 10.09
C ASP A 173 -11.70 4.61 9.93
N GLY A 174 -12.30 4.75 8.77
CA GLY A 174 -13.47 5.60 8.61
C GLY A 174 -13.47 6.61 7.47
N ALA A 175 -12.54 6.51 6.52
CA ALA A 175 -12.61 7.36 5.33
C ALA A 175 -13.88 7.03 4.53
N GLU A 176 -14.82 7.96 4.52
CA GLU A 176 -16.09 7.84 3.80
C GLU A 176 -15.87 7.52 2.31
N LEU A 177 -14.83 8.10 1.73
CA LEU A 177 -14.42 7.89 0.35
C LEU A 177 -13.99 6.43 0.05
N ALA A 178 -13.34 5.77 1.00
CA ALA A 178 -12.94 4.37 0.86
C ALA A 178 -14.14 3.43 0.75
N ARG A 179 -15.25 3.77 1.44
CA ARG A 179 -16.50 2.99 1.43
C ARG A 179 -17.28 3.11 0.12
N GLU A 180 -17.11 4.22 -0.61
CA GLU A 180 -17.79 4.41 -1.89
C GLU A 180 -17.10 3.70 -3.05
N ILE A 181 -15.81 3.43 -2.92
CA ILE A 181 -14.96 2.96 -4.03
C ILE A 181 -14.64 1.47 -3.93
N ALA A 182 -14.48 0.96 -2.72
CA ALA A 182 -14.13 -0.44 -2.48
C ALA A 182 -15.36 -1.32 -2.37
N ASP A 183 -15.27 -2.56 -2.85
CA ASP A 183 -16.32 -3.57 -2.68
C ASP A 183 -16.47 -3.98 -1.21
N ILE A 184 -15.37 -3.91 -0.45
CA ILE A 184 -15.30 -4.33 0.95
C ILE A 184 -14.44 -3.32 1.70
N THR A 185 -14.87 -2.97 2.91
CA THR A 185 -14.07 -2.16 3.84
C THR A 185 -13.80 -2.97 5.10
N ILE A 186 -12.55 -3.00 5.53
CA ILE A 186 -12.10 -3.63 6.77
C ILE A 186 -11.44 -2.58 7.68
N SER A 187 -11.45 -2.86 9.00
CA SER A 187 -10.74 -1.99 9.96
C SER A 187 -9.23 -2.04 9.74
N ALA A 188 -8.59 -0.90 9.92
CA ALA A 188 -7.15 -0.80 9.82
C ALA A 188 -6.41 -1.53 10.96
N ASP A 189 -7.09 -1.82 12.06
CA ASP A 189 -6.45 -2.41 13.25
C ASP A 189 -6.11 -3.90 13.13
N ASP A 190 -6.70 -4.62 12.16
CA ASP A 190 -6.56 -6.08 12.09
C ASP A 190 -6.53 -6.60 10.64
N LEU A 191 -5.34 -6.90 10.13
CA LEU A 191 -5.15 -7.48 8.81
C LEU A 191 -5.67 -8.92 8.68
N TYR A 192 -5.85 -9.66 9.78
CA TYR A 192 -6.43 -11.01 9.72
C TYR A 192 -7.85 -11.02 9.18
N GLN A 193 -8.55 -9.89 9.18
CA GLN A 193 -9.87 -9.78 8.56
C GLN A 193 -9.86 -10.18 7.07
N ILE A 194 -8.75 -9.94 6.35
CA ILE A 194 -8.59 -10.39 4.95
C ILE A 194 -8.58 -11.93 4.88
N VAL A 195 -7.89 -12.58 5.81
CA VAL A 195 -7.84 -14.05 5.91
C VAL A 195 -9.22 -14.63 6.21
N ILE A 196 -9.91 -14.03 7.17
CA ILE A 196 -11.28 -14.45 7.57
C ILE A 196 -12.22 -14.30 6.37
N LEU A 197 -12.18 -13.17 5.67
CA LEU A 197 -12.96 -12.92 4.46
C LEU A 197 -12.72 -14.00 3.39
N LYS A 198 -11.45 -14.34 3.14
CA LYS A 198 -11.09 -15.41 2.20
C LYS A 198 -11.67 -16.76 2.62
N GLN A 199 -11.57 -17.10 3.91
CA GLN A 199 -12.11 -18.35 4.44
C GLN A 199 -13.64 -18.43 4.33
N ILE A 200 -14.35 -17.34 4.66
CA ILE A 200 -15.81 -17.24 4.52
C ILE A 200 -16.21 -17.41 3.06
N SER A 201 -15.53 -16.73 2.14
CA SER A 201 -15.78 -16.83 0.70
C SER A 201 -15.59 -18.27 0.20
N ASP A 202 -14.52 -18.95 0.60
CA ASP A 202 -14.28 -20.33 0.20
C ASP A 202 -15.34 -21.30 0.74
N GLN A 203 -15.77 -21.12 2.00
CA GLN A 203 -16.84 -21.94 2.59
C GLN A 203 -18.17 -21.69 1.89
N LEU A 204 -18.50 -20.44 1.58
CA LEU A 204 -19.71 -20.09 0.83
C LEU A 204 -19.71 -20.76 -0.55
N MET A 205 -18.60 -20.66 -1.28
CA MET A 205 -18.48 -21.28 -2.60
C MET A 205 -18.58 -22.82 -2.56
N LYS A 206 -18.02 -23.46 -1.52
CA LYS A 206 -18.18 -24.89 -1.29
C LYS A 206 -19.66 -25.25 -1.06
N ARG A 207 -20.38 -24.46 -0.26
CA ARG A 207 -21.82 -24.66 0.00
C ARG A 207 -22.67 -24.46 -1.24
N ILE A 208 -22.42 -23.41 -2.00
CA ILE A 208 -23.12 -23.16 -3.28
C ILE A 208 -22.91 -24.35 -4.23
N ARG A 209 -21.67 -24.81 -4.42
CA ARG A 209 -21.39 -25.96 -5.30
C ARG A 209 -22.06 -27.24 -4.83
N LYS A 210 -22.10 -27.49 -3.52
CA LYS A 210 -22.81 -28.65 -2.95
C LYS A 210 -24.31 -28.56 -3.23
N ASN A 211 -24.93 -27.41 -2.97
CA ASN A 211 -26.36 -27.20 -3.20
C ASN A 211 -26.70 -27.38 -4.70
N TYR A 212 -25.90 -26.78 -5.57
CA TYR A 212 -26.06 -26.92 -7.03
C TYR A 212 -26.00 -28.37 -7.48
N ARG A 213 -24.99 -29.13 -7.03
CA ARG A 213 -24.89 -30.57 -7.36
C ARG A 213 -26.09 -31.38 -6.83
N SER A 214 -26.60 -31.08 -5.65
CA SER A 214 -27.76 -31.72 -5.08
C SER A 214 -29.02 -31.44 -5.92
N ILE A 215 -29.25 -30.18 -6.31
CA ILE A 215 -30.40 -29.77 -7.14
C ILE A 215 -30.34 -30.46 -8.50
N VAL A 216 -29.18 -30.40 -9.16
CA VAL A 216 -29.02 -31.08 -10.47
C VAL A 216 -29.22 -32.57 -10.33
N GLY A 217 -28.65 -33.22 -9.30
CA GLY A 217 -28.81 -34.65 -9.06
C GLY A 217 -30.25 -35.06 -8.84
N ILE A 218 -30.99 -34.38 -7.97
CA ILE A 218 -32.41 -34.65 -7.69
C ILE A 218 -33.24 -34.48 -8.95
N ASN A 219 -33.09 -33.34 -9.65
CA ASN A 219 -33.85 -33.06 -10.86
C ASN A 219 -33.56 -34.09 -11.97
N SER A 220 -32.29 -34.46 -12.18
CA SER A 220 -31.94 -35.49 -13.16
C SER A 220 -32.55 -36.87 -12.83
N THR A 221 -32.55 -37.21 -11.53
CA THR A 221 -33.17 -38.47 -11.07
C THR A 221 -34.67 -38.46 -11.31
N LEU A 222 -35.36 -37.36 -10.94
CA LEU A 222 -36.81 -37.23 -11.19
C LEU A 222 -37.17 -37.29 -12.67
N ILE A 223 -36.40 -36.63 -13.51
CA ILE A 223 -36.59 -36.71 -14.98
C ILE A 223 -36.36 -38.14 -15.45
N GLY A 224 -35.33 -38.82 -15.00
CA GLY A 224 -35.04 -40.20 -15.35
C GLY A 224 -36.16 -41.16 -14.94
N LEU A 225 -36.69 -41.01 -13.72
CA LEU A 225 -37.84 -41.79 -13.25
C LEU A 225 -39.09 -41.52 -14.09
N GLY A 226 -39.40 -40.27 -14.40
CA GLY A 226 -40.52 -39.89 -15.24
C GLY A 226 -40.42 -40.45 -16.67
N VAL A 227 -39.22 -40.54 -17.26
CA VAL A 227 -39.01 -41.19 -18.55
C VAL A 227 -39.22 -42.70 -18.48
N LEU A 228 -38.94 -43.32 -17.35
CA LEU A 228 -39.17 -44.76 -17.13
C LEU A 228 -40.60 -45.10 -16.74
N GLY A 229 -41.48 -44.12 -16.59
CA GLY A 229 -42.86 -44.30 -16.22
C GLY A 229 -43.08 -44.67 -14.74
N ILE A 230 -42.15 -44.32 -13.88
CA ILE A 230 -42.19 -44.56 -12.43
C ILE A 230 -42.51 -43.25 -11.69
#